data_618c9b8717604176b21ed4017d55b9ee
#
_entry.id   618c9b8717604176b21ed4017d55b9ee
#
_cell.length_a   1.000
_cell.length_b   1.000
_cell.length_c   1.000
_cell.angle_alpha   90.00
_cell.angle_beta   90.00
_cell.angle_gamma   90.00
#
_symmetry.space_group_name_H-M   'P 1'
#
loop_
_entity.id
_entity.type
_entity.pdbx_description
1 polymer ?
#
loop_
_entity_poly.entity_id
_entity_poly.type
_entity_poly.pdbx_seq_one_letter_code
_entity_poly.pdbx_strand_id
1 'polypeptide(L)'
;GKFIVDESLGVYRWPDEWKAAVAPVEPGTALVFRQDTSHEGTPVGEGHLKVIIRTDVMYERANPLFTDDVGKQAFDLHRRAQRAEGESDHMTAMRLYRHCRRLCPEYADFVGMA
;
A
#
# COMPACT_ATOMS: atom_id res chain seq x y z
N GLY A 1 11.97 -9.70 11.81
CA GLY A 1 12.36 -10.71 10.84
C GLY A 1 13.72 -10.40 10.26
N LYS A 2 14.52 -11.43 9.99
CA LYS A 2 15.82 -11.25 9.32
C LYS A 2 15.63 -11.51 7.82
N PHE A 3 16.06 -10.57 7.00
CA PHE A 3 16.18 -10.78 5.56
C PHE A 3 17.56 -11.37 5.24
N ILE A 4 17.61 -12.30 4.30
CA ILE A 4 18.85 -12.69 3.68
C ILE A 4 19.09 -11.78 2.49
N VAL A 5 20.25 -11.15 2.44
CA VAL A 5 20.71 -10.42 1.25
C VAL A 5 21.36 -11.43 0.33
N ASP A 6 20.79 -11.64 -0.83
CA ASP A 6 21.47 -12.33 -1.91
C ASP A 6 22.34 -11.31 -2.64
N GLU A 7 23.61 -11.26 -2.27
CA GLU A 7 24.57 -10.30 -2.83
C GLU A 7 24.76 -10.47 -4.35
N SER A 8 24.56 -11.67 -4.86
CA SER A 8 24.68 -11.96 -6.30
C SER A 8 23.55 -11.35 -7.12
N LEU A 9 22.37 -11.22 -6.54
CA LEU A 9 21.17 -10.69 -7.17
C LEU A 9 20.79 -9.29 -6.68
N GLY A 10 21.43 -8.79 -5.63
CA GLY A 10 21.12 -7.49 -5.04
C GLY A 10 19.71 -7.39 -4.43
N VAL A 11 19.10 -8.50 -4.07
CA VAL A 11 17.75 -8.55 -3.54
C VAL A 11 17.70 -9.14 -2.14
N TYR A 12 16.73 -8.66 -1.36
CA TYR A 12 16.40 -9.24 -0.05
C TYR A 12 15.39 -10.34 -0.22
N ARG A 13 15.60 -11.48 0.44
CA ARG A 13 14.62 -12.57 0.47
C ARG A 13 14.54 -13.20 1.86
N TRP A 14 13.42 -13.89 2.10
CA TRP A 14 13.26 -14.68 3.31
C TRP A 14 14.06 -15.97 3.24
N PRO A 15 14.57 -16.46 4.38
CA PRO A 15 15.15 -17.80 4.46
C PRO A 15 14.18 -18.86 3.93
N ASP A 16 14.71 -19.89 3.25
CA ASP A 16 13.88 -20.96 2.68
C ASP A 16 13.05 -21.71 3.73
N GLU A 17 13.60 -21.88 4.93
CA GLU A 17 12.89 -22.51 6.06
C GLU A 17 11.68 -21.70 6.56
N TRP A 18 11.54 -20.46 6.17
CA TRP A 18 10.39 -19.61 6.55
C TRP A 18 9.25 -19.67 5.55
N LYS A 19 9.44 -20.37 4.45
CA LYS A 19 8.38 -20.54 3.45
C LYS A 19 7.32 -21.48 4.00
N ALA A 20 6.13 -20.94 4.29
CA ALA A 20 5.01 -21.73 4.79
C ALA A 20 4.31 -22.51 3.68
N ALA A 21 4.28 -21.99 2.47
CA ALA A 21 3.64 -22.61 1.32
C ALA A 21 4.21 -22.12 0.00
N VAL A 22 4.16 -22.96 -1.02
CA VAL A 22 4.45 -22.61 -2.41
C VAL A 22 3.15 -22.74 -3.20
N ALA A 23 2.72 -21.66 -3.86
CA ALA A 23 1.53 -21.70 -4.69
C ALA A 23 1.79 -22.48 -5.97
N PRO A 24 0.84 -23.33 -6.41
CA PRO A 24 0.96 -24.05 -7.68
C PRO A 24 0.95 -23.07 -8.87
N VAL A 25 1.70 -23.39 -9.92
CA VAL A 25 1.87 -22.55 -11.13
C VAL A 25 1.09 -23.17 -12.30
N GLU A 26 -0.13 -23.60 -12.06
CA GLU A 26 -0.98 -24.20 -13.10
C GLU A 26 -1.89 -23.13 -13.72
N PRO A 27 -2.18 -23.21 -15.03
CA PRO A 27 -3.15 -22.33 -15.67
C PRO A 27 -4.51 -22.38 -14.99
N GLY A 28 -5.14 -21.22 -14.84
CA GLY A 28 -6.43 -21.10 -14.17
C GLY A 28 -6.37 -21.03 -12.64
N THR A 29 -5.18 -21.00 -12.05
CA THR A 29 -4.99 -20.84 -10.61
C THR A 29 -5.04 -19.37 -10.21
N ALA A 30 -5.79 -19.06 -9.17
CA ALA A 30 -5.79 -17.76 -8.50
C ALA A 30 -5.27 -17.90 -7.08
N LEU A 31 -4.38 -17.03 -6.67
CA LEU A 31 -3.87 -16.94 -5.31
C LEU A 31 -4.44 -15.70 -4.64
N VAL A 32 -5.16 -15.89 -3.55
CA VAL A 32 -5.75 -14.80 -2.76
C VAL A 32 -5.07 -14.77 -1.39
N PHE A 33 -4.52 -13.62 -1.02
CA PHE A 33 -3.85 -13.45 0.26
C PHE A 33 -3.99 -12.01 0.76
N ARG A 34 -3.79 -11.84 2.06
CA ARG A 34 -3.79 -10.50 2.67
C ARG A 34 -2.55 -9.72 2.23
N GLN A 35 -2.72 -8.43 2.05
CA GLN A 35 -1.64 -7.55 1.61
C GLN A 35 -0.42 -7.54 2.58
N ASP A 36 -0.65 -7.79 3.86
CA ASP A 36 0.38 -7.89 4.88
C ASP A 36 1.06 -9.28 4.96
N THR A 37 0.66 -10.22 4.11
CA THR A 37 1.29 -11.55 4.01
C THR A 37 2.63 -11.42 3.29
N SER A 38 3.69 -11.87 3.95
CA SER A 38 5.01 -11.93 3.33
C SER A 38 5.02 -12.95 2.20
N HIS A 39 5.41 -12.51 1.03
CA HIS A 39 5.43 -13.34 -0.18
C HIS A 39 6.54 -12.89 -1.12
N GLU A 40 6.93 -13.79 -2.00
CA GLU A 40 7.87 -13.47 -3.07
C GLU A 40 7.45 -14.13 -4.38
N GLY A 41 7.76 -13.48 -5.50
CA GLY A 41 7.70 -14.07 -6.83
C GLY A 41 9.05 -14.66 -7.17
N THR A 42 9.09 -15.98 -7.39
CA THR A 42 10.32 -16.66 -7.78
C THR A 42 10.75 -16.27 -9.20
N PRO A 43 12.06 -16.21 -9.49
CA PRO A 43 12.57 -15.96 -10.84
C PRO A 43 12.05 -17.00 -11.83
N VAL A 44 11.87 -16.57 -13.07
CA VAL A 44 11.51 -17.45 -14.19
C VAL A 44 12.79 -17.99 -14.82
N GLY A 45 12.78 -19.30 -15.16
CA GLY A 45 13.88 -19.93 -15.85
C GLY A 45 14.15 -19.33 -17.23
N GLU A 46 15.38 -19.44 -17.71
CA GLU A 46 15.78 -18.96 -19.02
C GLU A 46 14.91 -19.57 -20.12
N GLY A 47 14.48 -18.75 -21.08
CA GLY A 47 13.63 -19.20 -22.18
C GLY A 47 12.14 -19.38 -21.82
N HIS A 48 11.75 -19.08 -20.59
CA HIS A 48 10.36 -19.16 -20.14
C HIS A 48 9.75 -17.78 -19.92
N LEU A 49 8.44 -17.68 -20.07
CA LEU A 49 7.67 -16.47 -19.81
C LEU A 49 6.66 -16.71 -18.69
N LYS A 50 6.61 -15.80 -17.73
CA LYS A 50 5.61 -15.79 -16.68
C LYS A 50 4.74 -14.54 -16.83
N VAL A 51 3.44 -14.74 -16.92
CA VAL A 51 2.46 -13.65 -16.95
C VAL A 51 1.54 -13.79 -15.76
N ILE A 52 1.36 -12.73 -15.00
CA ILE A 52 0.42 -12.67 -13.87
C ILE A 52 -0.51 -11.49 -14.04
N ILE A 53 -1.75 -11.64 -13.59
CA ILE A 53 -2.70 -10.55 -13.43
C ILE A 53 -2.80 -10.29 -11.93
N ARG A 54 -2.49 -9.08 -11.52
CA ARG A 54 -2.63 -8.64 -10.13
C ARG A 54 -3.81 -7.70 -10.01
N THR A 55 -4.67 -7.96 -9.04
CA THR A 55 -5.76 -7.07 -8.68
C THR A 55 -5.90 -7.02 -7.16
N ASP A 56 -6.43 -5.94 -6.66
CA ASP A 56 -6.69 -5.76 -5.24
C ASP A 56 -8.21 -5.72 -5.00
N VAL A 57 -8.65 -6.34 -3.91
CA VAL A 57 -10.02 -6.23 -3.42
C VAL A 57 -10.07 -5.09 -2.41
N MET A 58 -10.85 -4.08 -2.72
CA MET A 58 -11.07 -2.95 -1.81
C MET A 58 -12.33 -3.19 -0.99
N TYR A 59 -12.24 -2.92 0.31
CA TYR A 59 -13.36 -3.03 1.23
C TYR A 59 -13.87 -1.64 1.62
N GLU A 60 -15.18 -1.50 1.61
CA GLU A 60 -15.83 -0.35 2.19
C GLU A 60 -16.20 -0.62 3.65
N ARG A 61 -16.03 0.36 4.51
CA ARG A 61 -16.42 0.20 5.92
C ARG A 61 -17.94 0.12 6.05
N ALA A 62 -18.42 -0.87 6.79
CA ALA A 62 -19.84 -0.96 7.13
C ALA A 62 -20.33 0.26 7.94
N ASN A 63 -19.44 0.78 8.79
CA ASN A 63 -19.67 2.02 9.55
C ASN A 63 -18.64 3.07 9.11
N PRO A 64 -18.97 3.93 8.14
CA PRO A 64 -18.05 4.97 7.68
C PRO A 64 -17.68 5.94 8.79
N LEU A 65 -16.42 6.38 8.80
CA LEU A 65 -15.89 7.37 9.73
C LEU A 65 -15.87 8.75 9.07
N PHE A 66 -15.94 9.80 9.90
CA PHE A 66 -15.80 11.20 9.45
C PHE A 66 -16.81 11.59 8.37
N THR A 67 -18.07 11.20 8.56
CA THR A 67 -19.16 11.46 7.60
C THR A 67 -19.87 12.79 7.83
N ASP A 68 -19.56 13.48 8.92
CA ASP A 68 -20.05 14.83 9.19
C ASP A 68 -19.37 15.88 8.28
N ASP A 69 -19.87 17.10 8.31
CA ASP A 69 -19.36 18.16 7.43
C ASP A 69 -17.87 18.47 7.68
N VAL A 70 -17.44 18.45 8.93
CA VAL A 70 -16.03 18.67 9.30
C VAL A 70 -15.15 17.56 8.76
N GLY A 71 -15.57 16.30 8.93
CA GLY A 71 -14.84 15.14 8.42
C GLY A 71 -14.73 15.14 6.89
N LYS A 72 -15.80 15.50 6.19
CA LYS A 72 -15.81 15.62 4.72
C LYS A 72 -14.86 16.73 4.24
N GLN A 73 -14.86 17.87 4.91
CA GLN A 73 -13.94 18.97 4.59
C GLN A 73 -12.48 18.56 4.84
N ALA A 74 -12.21 17.87 5.95
CA ALA A 74 -10.89 17.35 6.25
C ALA A 74 -10.40 16.37 5.17
N PHE A 75 -11.26 15.47 4.74
CA PHE A 75 -10.97 14.55 3.64
C PHE A 75 -10.66 15.30 2.32
N ASP A 76 -11.45 16.30 1.96
CA ASP A 76 -11.19 17.10 0.76
C ASP A 76 -9.85 17.85 0.84
N LEU A 77 -9.55 18.47 1.97
CA LEU A 77 -8.27 19.15 2.19
C LEU A 77 -7.10 18.18 2.07
N HIS A 78 -7.22 17.00 2.65
CA HIS A 78 -6.20 15.95 2.56
C HIS A 78 -5.97 15.51 1.10
N ARG A 79 -7.03 15.25 0.36
CA ARG A 79 -6.96 14.85 -1.06
C ARG A 79 -6.30 15.95 -1.91
N ARG A 80 -6.64 17.20 -1.67
CA ARG A 80 -6.04 18.35 -2.36
C ARG A 80 -4.56 18.53 -2.01
N ALA A 81 -4.21 18.29 -0.75
CA ALA A 81 -2.82 18.32 -0.30
C ALA A 81 -1.98 17.23 -1.00
N GLN A 82 -2.49 16.01 -1.06
CA GLN A 82 -1.83 14.91 -1.77
C GLN A 82 -1.64 15.20 -3.25
N ARG A 83 -2.62 15.83 -3.90
CA ARG A 83 -2.51 16.23 -5.30
C ARG A 83 -1.42 17.28 -5.49
N ALA A 84 -1.39 18.33 -4.66
CA ALA A 84 -0.37 19.35 -4.70
C ALA A 84 1.04 18.78 -4.48
N GLU A 85 1.16 17.83 -3.54
CA GLU A 85 2.41 17.11 -3.30
C GLU A 85 2.86 16.31 -4.53
N GLY A 86 1.94 15.60 -5.19
CA GLY A 86 2.20 14.88 -6.44
C GLY A 86 2.61 15.79 -7.60
N GLU A 87 2.16 17.04 -7.60
CA GLU A 87 2.53 18.09 -8.57
C GLU A 87 3.80 18.86 -8.14
N SER A 88 4.48 18.44 -7.08
CA SER A 88 5.66 19.06 -6.50
C SER A 88 5.42 20.48 -5.95
N ASP A 89 4.17 20.86 -5.73
CA ASP A 89 3.80 22.12 -5.06
C ASP A 89 3.78 21.92 -3.54
N HIS A 90 4.98 21.83 -2.97
CA HIS A 90 5.15 21.53 -1.54
C HIS A 90 4.61 22.63 -0.63
N MET A 91 4.62 23.88 -1.07
CA MET A 91 4.10 24.98 -0.26
C MET A 91 2.59 24.90 -0.11
N THR A 92 1.87 24.65 -1.20
CA THR A 92 0.41 24.45 -1.17
C THR A 92 0.06 23.17 -0.39
N ALA A 93 0.77 22.07 -0.61
CA ALA A 93 0.57 20.83 0.12
C ALA A 93 0.69 21.04 1.64
N MET A 94 1.78 21.68 2.08
CA MET A 94 2.01 21.94 3.51
C MET A 94 0.90 22.79 4.13
N ARG A 95 0.47 23.84 3.42
CA ARG A 95 -0.62 24.71 3.88
C ARG A 95 -1.94 23.95 4.03
N LEU A 96 -2.26 23.09 3.07
CA LEU A 96 -3.48 22.26 3.09
C LEU A 96 -3.44 21.20 4.19
N TYR A 97 -2.31 20.53 4.38
CA TYR A 97 -2.12 19.58 5.49
C TYR A 97 -2.30 20.26 6.86
N ARG A 98 -1.71 21.43 7.05
CA ARG A 98 -1.88 22.20 8.30
C ARG A 98 -3.35 22.59 8.53
N HIS A 99 -4.05 23.00 7.47
CA HIS A 99 -5.46 23.35 7.56
C HIS A 99 -6.29 22.13 7.93
N CYS A 100 -6.06 20.99 7.27
CA CYS A 100 -6.72 19.73 7.59
C CYS A 100 -6.55 19.35 9.06
N ARG A 101 -5.34 19.40 9.58
CA ARG A 101 -5.03 19.08 10.98
C ARG A 101 -5.72 20.01 11.97
N ARG A 102 -5.80 21.30 11.66
CA ARG A 102 -6.50 22.27 12.53
C ARG A 102 -8.01 22.05 12.50
N LEU A 103 -8.54 21.69 11.34
CA LEU A 103 -9.97 21.50 11.17
C LEU A 103 -10.47 20.23 11.88
N CYS A 104 -9.76 19.13 11.73
CA CYS A 104 -10.12 17.84 12.30
C CYS A 104 -8.86 17.07 12.73
N PRO A 105 -8.36 17.30 13.95
CA PRO A 105 -7.18 16.58 14.46
C PRO A 105 -7.35 15.07 14.47
N GLU A 106 -8.56 14.58 14.77
CA GLU A 106 -8.88 13.15 14.83
C GLU A 106 -8.73 12.50 13.44
N TYR A 107 -9.15 13.20 12.39
CA TYR A 107 -8.94 12.74 11.02
C TYR A 107 -7.45 12.70 10.67
N ALA A 108 -6.73 13.75 11.02
CA ALA A 108 -5.28 13.83 10.76
C ALA A 108 -4.51 12.69 11.44
N ASP A 109 -4.86 12.35 12.68
CA ASP A 109 -4.27 11.24 13.40
C ASP A 109 -4.66 9.89 12.78
N PHE A 110 -5.91 9.75 12.36
CA PHE A 110 -6.42 8.53 11.72
C PHE A 110 -5.67 8.21 10.40
N VAL A 111 -5.37 9.21 9.58
CA VAL A 111 -4.64 9.02 8.32
C VAL A 111 -3.12 9.06 8.47
N GLY A 112 -2.62 9.20 9.70
CA GLY A 112 -1.20 9.21 9.99
C GLY A 112 -0.45 10.48 9.56
N MET A 113 -1.14 11.60 9.53
CA MET A 113 -0.55 12.89 9.23
C MET A 113 0.37 13.33 10.37
N ALA A 114 1.64 13.58 10.04
CA ALA A 114 2.62 14.06 11.03
C ALA A 114 2.37 15.52 11.48
#